data_f7a5308d013bea7dcfdd89bd46df675d
#
_entry.id   f7a5308d013bea7dcfdd89bd46df675d
#
_cell.length_a   1.000
_cell.length_b   1.000
_cell.length_c   1.000
_cell.angle_alpha   90.00
_cell.angle_beta   90.00
_cell.angle_gamma   90.00
#
_symmetry.space_group_name_H-M   'P 1'
#
loop_
_entity.id
_entity.type
_entity.pdbx_description
1 polymer ?
#
loop_
_entity_poly.entity_id
_entity_poly.type
_entity_poly.pdbx_seq_one_letter_code
_entity_poly.pdbx_strand_id
1 'polypeptide(L)'
;MSKSPDILVISSDKSELEKAKEFLRFFFKKYNLPEDNFNRIFLCLSEAVINSIQHGNQNDIKKQVSIQAKYYDNFVSFRISDEGDGFDFHNVEDPTQSSNLKKESGRGIHIIKSLSKELEFIEQGKCIQFKIECK
;
A
#
# COMPACT_ATOMS: atom_id res chain seq x y z
N MET A 1 1.87 -18.09 18.21
CA MET A 1 2.61 -16.89 18.62
C MET A 1 2.55 -15.84 17.50
N SER A 2 2.04 -14.67 17.81
CA SER A 2 1.95 -13.63 16.79
C SER A 2 3.33 -13.02 16.58
N LYS A 3 3.69 -12.84 15.34
CA LYS A 3 4.95 -12.20 14.97
C LYS A 3 4.72 -10.71 14.81
N SER A 4 5.70 -9.93 15.21
CA SER A 4 5.67 -8.51 14.96
C SER A 4 5.73 -8.25 13.46
N PRO A 5 5.07 -7.22 12.95
CA PRO A 5 5.19 -6.89 11.55
C PRO A 5 6.59 -6.37 11.21
N ASP A 6 7.00 -6.58 9.98
CA ASP A 6 8.18 -5.90 9.46
C ASP A 6 7.73 -4.49 9.08
N ILE A 7 8.56 -3.51 9.40
CA ILE A 7 8.19 -2.09 9.21
C ILE A 7 9.26 -1.36 8.43
N LEU A 8 8.82 -0.55 7.47
CA LEU A 8 9.68 0.38 6.74
C LEU A 8 9.03 1.75 6.79
N VAL A 9 9.84 2.79 7.06
CA VAL A 9 9.35 4.16 7.03
C VAL A 9 10.13 4.90 5.94
N ILE A 10 9.40 5.59 5.08
CA ILE A 10 10.01 6.34 3.97
C ILE A 10 9.46 7.77 3.97
N SER A 11 10.16 8.66 3.27
CA SER A 11 9.64 10.01 3.07
C SER A 11 8.64 10.00 1.90
N SER A 12 7.88 11.07 1.77
CA SER A 12 6.82 11.15 0.75
C SER A 12 7.38 11.58 -0.60
N ASP A 13 8.25 10.75 -1.13
CA ASP A 13 8.90 10.99 -2.43
C ASP A 13 8.85 9.68 -3.21
N LYS A 14 8.41 9.75 -4.45
CA LYS A 14 8.31 8.55 -5.30
C LYS A 14 9.63 7.83 -5.47
N SER A 15 10.76 8.55 -5.38
CA SER A 15 12.08 7.91 -5.47
C SER A 15 12.29 6.89 -4.36
N GLU A 16 11.54 7.01 -3.26
CA GLU A 16 11.64 6.09 -2.13
C GLU A 16 10.96 4.75 -2.42
N LEU A 17 10.27 4.63 -3.55
CA LEU A 17 9.67 3.34 -3.93
C LEU A 17 10.71 2.24 -4.09
N GLU A 18 11.95 2.60 -4.43
CA GLU A 18 13.03 1.62 -4.49
C GLU A 18 13.27 0.97 -3.13
N LYS A 19 13.14 1.76 -2.07
CA LYS A 19 13.29 1.22 -0.71
C LYS A 19 12.15 0.25 -0.39
N ALA A 20 10.95 0.56 -0.84
CA ALA A 20 9.81 -0.33 -0.65
C ALA A 20 10.02 -1.65 -1.40
N LYS A 21 10.61 -1.57 -2.60
CA LYS A 21 10.89 -2.75 -3.40
C LYS A 21 11.93 -3.65 -2.71
N GLU A 22 13.01 -3.05 -2.20
CA GLU A 22 14.03 -3.79 -1.49
C GLU A 22 13.50 -4.39 -0.21
N PHE A 23 12.64 -3.65 0.49
CA PHE A 23 11.97 -4.14 1.68
C PHE A 23 11.16 -5.40 1.38
N LEU A 24 10.42 -5.38 0.27
CA LEU A 24 9.61 -6.52 -0.12
C LEU A 24 10.48 -7.71 -0.54
N ARG A 25 11.61 -7.45 -1.24
CA ARG A 25 12.53 -8.53 -1.60
C ARG A 25 13.10 -9.20 -0.37
N PHE A 26 13.48 -8.40 0.62
CA PHE A 26 13.98 -8.93 1.88
C PHE A 26 12.89 -9.75 2.58
N PHE A 27 11.67 -9.24 2.57
CA PHE A 27 10.52 -9.92 3.16
C PHE A 27 10.28 -11.28 2.50
N PHE A 28 10.37 -11.34 1.17
CA PHE A 28 10.20 -12.58 0.43
C PHE A 28 11.26 -13.61 0.80
N LYS A 29 12.50 -13.17 0.95
CA LYS A 29 13.59 -14.04 1.37
C LYS A 29 13.39 -14.54 2.78
N LYS A 30 13.03 -13.66 3.67
CA LYS A 30 12.85 -13.97 5.08
C LYS A 30 11.82 -15.08 5.29
N TYR A 31 10.74 -15.04 4.53
CA TYR A 31 9.66 -16.01 4.68
C TYR A 31 9.64 -17.06 3.58
N ASN A 32 10.67 -17.06 2.73
CA ASN A 32 10.82 -18.03 1.64
C ASN A 32 9.56 -18.08 0.77
N LEU A 33 9.12 -16.92 0.31
CA LEU A 33 7.90 -16.81 -0.47
C LEU A 33 8.17 -17.09 -1.95
N PRO A 34 7.19 -17.66 -2.67
CA PRO A 34 7.37 -17.96 -4.10
C PRO A 34 7.57 -16.69 -4.93
N GLU A 35 8.64 -16.65 -5.69
CA GLU A 35 9.00 -15.49 -6.51
C GLU A 35 7.93 -15.12 -7.53
N ASP A 36 7.14 -16.08 -7.96
CA ASP A 36 6.07 -15.85 -8.94
C ASP A 36 5.06 -14.83 -8.46
N ASN A 37 4.97 -14.63 -7.14
CA ASN A 37 4.02 -13.71 -6.56
C ASN A 37 4.57 -12.29 -6.39
N PHE A 38 5.87 -12.11 -6.62
CA PHE A 38 6.51 -10.83 -6.27
C PHE A 38 5.94 -9.65 -7.03
N ASN A 39 5.86 -9.75 -8.36
CA ASN A 39 5.42 -8.60 -9.16
C ASN A 39 4.00 -8.18 -8.84
N ARG A 40 3.11 -9.14 -8.65
CA ARG A 40 1.72 -8.86 -8.31
C ARG A 40 1.61 -8.17 -6.95
N ILE A 41 2.35 -8.68 -5.98
CA ILE A 41 2.30 -8.11 -4.63
C ILE A 41 2.97 -6.73 -4.61
N PHE A 42 4.09 -6.57 -5.32
CA PHE A 42 4.75 -5.28 -5.36
C PHE A 42 3.89 -4.23 -6.08
N LEU A 43 3.15 -4.63 -7.10
CA LEU A 43 2.24 -3.70 -7.78
C LEU A 43 1.25 -3.12 -6.78
N CYS A 44 0.61 -3.97 -5.98
CA CYS A 44 -0.35 -3.50 -4.99
C CYS A 44 0.32 -2.63 -3.93
N LEU A 45 1.47 -3.03 -3.44
CA LEU A 45 2.20 -2.25 -2.45
C LEU A 45 2.57 -0.87 -3.01
N SER A 46 3.09 -0.83 -4.23
CA SER A 46 3.51 0.44 -4.81
C SER A 46 2.32 1.37 -5.05
N GLU A 47 1.18 0.84 -5.46
CA GLU A 47 -0.01 1.67 -5.66
C GLU A 47 -0.50 2.26 -4.34
N ALA A 48 -0.48 1.47 -3.27
CA ALA A 48 -0.87 1.96 -1.95
C ALA A 48 0.11 3.02 -1.45
N VAL A 49 1.40 2.80 -1.65
CA VAL A 49 2.43 3.76 -1.23
C VAL A 49 2.31 5.07 -2.01
N ILE A 50 2.13 4.98 -3.33
CA ILE A 50 1.95 6.17 -4.16
C ILE A 50 0.71 6.94 -3.71
N ASN A 51 -0.37 6.23 -3.42
CA ASN A 51 -1.58 6.87 -2.92
C ASN A 51 -1.32 7.65 -1.64
N SER A 52 -0.57 7.05 -0.71
CA SER A 52 -0.24 7.72 0.55
C SER A 52 0.67 8.91 0.34
N ILE A 53 1.63 8.81 -0.58
CA ILE A 53 2.53 9.92 -0.89
C ILE A 53 1.78 11.08 -1.52
N GLN A 54 1.00 10.82 -2.56
CA GLN A 54 0.38 11.86 -3.37
C GLN A 54 -0.87 12.44 -2.73
N HIS A 55 -1.75 11.57 -2.25
CA HIS A 55 -3.07 12.00 -1.78
C HIS A 55 -3.14 12.14 -0.27
N GLY A 56 -2.44 11.27 0.46
CA GLY A 56 -2.38 11.39 1.91
C GLY A 56 -1.49 12.55 2.33
N ASN A 57 -0.23 12.48 1.99
CA ASN A 57 0.77 13.46 2.40
C ASN A 57 0.96 14.61 1.41
N GLN A 58 0.28 14.57 0.27
CA GLN A 58 0.33 15.61 -0.76
C GLN A 58 1.76 15.94 -1.20
N ASN A 59 2.56 14.90 -1.35
CA ASN A 59 3.96 15.00 -1.79
C ASN A 59 4.85 15.84 -0.86
N ASP A 60 4.45 15.98 0.39
CA ASP A 60 5.24 16.72 1.36
C ASP A 60 6.36 15.83 1.89
N ILE A 61 7.60 16.10 1.46
CA ILE A 61 8.74 15.26 1.82
C ILE A 61 9.05 15.27 3.32
N LYS A 62 8.50 16.23 4.05
CA LYS A 62 8.66 16.28 5.50
C LYS A 62 7.75 15.27 6.20
N LYS A 63 6.76 14.77 5.51
CA LYS A 63 5.85 13.77 6.05
C LYS A 63 6.30 12.38 5.62
N GLN A 64 6.01 11.41 6.45
CA GLN A 64 6.46 10.04 6.23
C GLN A 64 5.33 9.10 5.90
N VAL A 65 5.68 8.01 5.24
CA VAL A 65 4.77 6.90 4.98
C VAL A 65 5.34 5.69 5.69
N SER A 66 4.52 5.02 6.47
CA SER A 66 4.89 3.82 7.20
C SER A 66 4.28 2.60 6.51
N ILE A 67 5.10 1.59 6.28
CA ILE A 67 4.68 0.34 5.64
C ILE A 67 4.89 -0.78 6.63
N GLN A 68 3.82 -1.52 6.93
CA GLN A 68 3.90 -2.71 7.78
C GLN A 68 3.52 -3.92 6.95
N ALA A 69 4.27 -5.00 7.09
CA ALA A 69 4.01 -6.25 6.37
C ALA A 69 4.03 -7.43 7.32
N LYS A 70 3.06 -8.33 7.16
CA LYS A 70 2.98 -9.58 7.91
C LYS A 70 2.70 -10.72 6.94
N TYR A 71 3.20 -11.90 7.28
CA TYR A 71 2.89 -13.09 6.50
C TYR A 71 2.24 -14.12 7.41
N TYR A 72 1.05 -14.56 7.04
CA TYR A 72 0.36 -15.62 7.78
C TYR A 72 -0.69 -16.27 6.86
N ASP A 73 -0.93 -17.56 7.06
CA ASP A 73 -1.96 -18.32 6.34
C ASP A 73 -1.89 -18.14 4.81
N ASN A 74 -0.68 -18.08 4.27
CA ASN A 74 -0.45 -17.89 2.83
C ASN A 74 -0.90 -16.53 2.32
N PHE A 75 -0.99 -15.55 3.21
CA PHE A 75 -1.31 -14.17 2.84
C PHE A 75 -0.21 -13.23 3.29
N VAL A 76 0.12 -12.28 2.43
CA VAL A 76 0.93 -11.12 2.83
C VAL A 76 -0.04 -10.00 3.12
N SER A 77 -0.01 -9.49 4.34
CA SER A 77 -0.90 -8.43 4.79
C SER A 77 -0.11 -7.14 4.93
N PHE A 78 -0.63 -6.06 4.36
CA PHE A 78 0.00 -4.75 4.43
C PHE A 78 -0.87 -3.74 5.15
N ARG A 79 -0.19 -2.83 5.84
CA ARG A 79 -0.83 -1.65 6.41
C ARG A 79 0.06 -0.47 6.07
N ILE A 80 -0.46 0.46 5.28
CA ILE A 80 0.29 1.64 4.83
C ILE A 80 -0.38 2.87 5.42
N SER A 81 0.39 3.63 6.20
CA SER A 81 -0.11 4.79 6.93
C SER A 81 0.62 6.05 6.51
N ASP A 82 -0.11 7.16 6.42
CA ASP A 82 0.48 8.47 6.13
C ASP A 82 0.19 9.45 7.26
N GLU A 83 0.76 10.65 7.16
CA GLU A 83 0.59 11.70 8.16
C GLU A 83 -0.31 12.83 7.67
N GLY A 84 -1.07 12.58 6.61
CA GLY A 84 -1.96 13.58 6.07
C GLY A 84 -3.22 13.74 6.90
N ASP A 85 -4.14 14.52 6.37
CA ASP A 85 -5.42 14.79 7.04
C ASP A 85 -6.44 13.70 6.78
N GLY A 86 -6.05 12.68 6.05
CA GLY A 86 -6.96 11.66 5.59
C GLY A 86 -7.67 12.09 4.31
N PHE A 87 -8.41 11.20 3.72
CA PHE A 87 -9.23 11.56 2.58
C PHE A 87 -10.53 10.78 2.66
N ASP A 88 -11.57 11.33 2.03
CA ASP A 88 -12.87 10.70 2.04
C ASP A 88 -12.93 9.67 0.92
N PHE A 89 -12.64 8.42 1.25
CA PHE A 89 -12.65 7.34 0.27
C PHE A 89 -14.07 7.01 -0.21
N HIS A 90 -15.09 7.49 0.48
CA HIS A 90 -16.45 7.31 0.02
C HIS A 90 -16.72 8.10 -1.25
N ASN A 91 -15.92 9.14 -1.49
CA ASN A 91 -16.01 9.92 -2.71
C ASN A 91 -15.11 9.39 -3.82
N VAL A 92 -14.32 8.36 -3.53
CA VAL A 92 -13.52 7.69 -4.55
C VAL A 92 -14.33 6.50 -5.04
N GLU A 93 -15.36 6.79 -5.81
CA GLU A 93 -16.28 5.75 -6.22
C GLU A 93 -15.81 5.03 -7.46
N ASP A 94 -16.06 5.65 -8.58
CA ASP A 94 -15.82 5.04 -9.87
C ASP A 94 -14.81 5.90 -10.62
N PRO A 95 -13.62 5.38 -10.92
CA PRO A 95 -12.61 6.16 -11.61
C PRO A 95 -13.07 6.63 -12.98
N THR A 96 -14.06 5.97 -13.57
CA THR A 96 -14.57 6.40 -14.88
C THR A 96 -15.43 7.64 -14.76
N GLN A 97 -15.95 7.92 -13.58
CA GLN A 97 -16.77 9.11 -13.36
C GLN A 97 -15.95 10.29 -12.88
N SER A 98 -14.75 10.03 -12.44
CA SER A 98 -13.90 11.09 -11.94
C SER A 98 -13.21 11.79 -13.10
N SER A 99 -13.51 13.05 -13.26
CA SER A 99 -12.91 13.84 -14.33
C SER A 99 -11.70 14.62 -13.85
N ASN A 100 -11.25 14.39 -12.62
CA ASN A 100 -10.22 15.22 -12.02
C ASN A 100 -9.11 14.40 -11.40
N LEU A 101 -8.40 14.99 -10.49
CA LEU A 101 -7.20 14.43 -9.87
C LEU A 101 -7.36 13.05 -9.25
N LYS A 102 -8.56 12.74 -8.79
CA LYS A 102 -8.79 11.47 -8.11
C LYS A 102 -8.82 10.29 -9.07
N LYS A 103 -8.76 10.57 -10.36
CA LYS A 103 -8.81 9.53 -11.38
C LYS A 103 -7.65 8.55 -11.24
N GLU A 104 -6.43 9.07 -11.05
CA GLU A 104 -5.27 8.22 -10.84
C GLU A 104 -5.36 7.43 -9.55
N SER A 105 -5.77 8.11 -8.49
CA SER A 105 -5.96 7.48 -7.20
C SER A 105 -7.00 6.37 -7.28
N GLY A 106 -8.08 6.62 -8.00
CA GLY A 106 -9.12 5.63 -8.18
C GLY A 106 -8.62 4.39 -8.90
N ARG A 107 -7.78 4.57 -9.92
CA ARG A 107 -7.22 3.44 -10.65
C ARG A 107 -6.31 2.60 -9.77
N GLY A 108 -5.46 3.25 -8.98
CA GLY A 108 -4.57 2.55 -8.07
C GLY A 108 -5.34 1.71 -7.07
N ILE A 109 -6.38 2.29 -6.50
CA ILE A 109 -7.24 1.59 -5.55
C ILE A 109 -7.95 0.42 -6.24
N HIS A 110 -8.37 0.60 -7.49
CA HIS A 110 -8.98 -0.48 -8.25
C HIS A 110 -8.03 -1.65 -8.48
N ILE A 111 -6.77 -1.35 -8.75
CA ILE A 111 -5.76 -2.38 -8.93
C ILE A 111 -5.62 -3.19 -7.63
N ILE A 112 -5.50 -2.50 -6.51
CA ILE A 112 -5.39 -3.16 -5.21
C ILE A 112 -6.62 -4.01 -4.96
N LYS A 113 -7.79 -3.44 -5.19
CA LYS A 113 -9.04 -4.13 -4.96
C LYS A 113 -9.18 -5.40 -5.81
N SER A 114 -8.68 -5.35 -7.05
CA SER A 114 -8.74 -6.49 -7.96
C SER A 114 -7.82 -7.63 -7.54
N LEU A 115 -6.68 -7.31 -6.96
CA LEU A 115 -5.63 -8.28 -6.67
C LEU A 115 -5.51 -8.66 -5.21
N SER A 116 -6.28 -8.01 -4.34
CA SER A 116 -6.18 -8.24 -2.90
C SER A 116 -7.52 -8.62 -2.32
N LYS A 117 -7.49 -8.90 -1.02
CA LYS A 117 -8.69 -9.19 -0.24
C LYS A 117 -8.73 -8.28 0.97
N GLU A 118 -9.94 -8.05 1.47
CA GLU A 118 -10.16 -7.30 2.70
C GLU A 118 -9.52 -5.91 2.67
N LEU A 119 -9.69 -5.23 1.54
CA LEU A 119 -9.21 -3.86 1.42
C LEU A 119 -10.07 -2.95 2.31
N GLU A 120 -9.40 -2.22 3.20
CA GLU A 120 -10.06 -1.31 4.13
C GLU A 120 -9.29 -0.02 4.25
N PHE A 121 -10.03 1.07 4.41
CA PHE A 121 -9.46 2.36 4.79
C PHE A 121 -9.81 2.59 6.24
N ILE A 122 -8.80 2.83 7.06
CA ILE A 122 -9.00 3.04 8.49
C ILE A 122 -8.38 4.38 8.88
N GLU A 123 -8.67 4.82 10.12
CA GLU A 123 -8.16 6.09 10.63
C GLU A 123 -8.50 7.26 9.72
N GLN A 124 -9.75 7.31 9.25
CA GLN A 124 -10.26 8.39 8.39
C GLN A 124 -9.49 8.47 7.07
N GLY A 125 -9.07 7.32 6.55
CA GLY A 125 -8.39 7.26 5.26
C GLY A 125 -6.89 7.46 5.34
N LYS A 126 -6.33 7.66 6.53
CA LYS A 126 -4.89 7.81 6.69
C LYS A 126 -4.14 6.50 6.61
N CYS A 127 -4.87 5.42 6.70
CA CYS A 127 -4.27 4.09 6.66
C CYS A 127 -5.07 3.20 5.72
N ILE A 128 -4.36 2.51 4.85
CA ILE A 128 -4.98 1.54 3.96
C ILE A 128 -4.41 0.17 4.32
N GLN A 129 -5.30 -0.82 4.44
CA GLN A 129 -4.81 -2.17 4.71
C GLN A 129 -5.51 -3.18 3.81
N PHE A 130 -4.77 -4.20 3.44
CA PHE A 130 -5.25 -5.24 2.55
C PHE A 130 -4.34 -6.45 2.67
N LYS A 131 -4.79 -7.59 2.14
CA LYS A 131 -3.94 -8.78 2.11
C LYS A 131 -4.01 -9.43 0.74
N ILE A 132 -2.91 -10.07 0.36
CA ILE A 132 -2.75 -10.69 -0.95
C ILE A 132 -2.31 -12.12 -0.76
N GLU A 133 -2.97 -13.02 -1.46
CA GLU A 133 -2.61 -14.43 -1.40
C GLU A 133 -1.23 -14.65 -1.98
N CYS A 134 -0.43 -15.44 -1.32
CA CYS A 134 0.95 -15.72 -1.71
C CYS A 134 1.25 -17.20 -1.50
N LYS A 135 1.10 -17.95 -2.57
CA LYS A 135 1.38 -19.39 -2.54
C LYS A 135 1.90 -19.92 -3.87
#